data_ef91e52fe556c0eee704a56af8957f11
#
_entry.id   ef91e52fe556c0eee704a56af8957f11
#
_cell.length_a   1.000
_cell.length_b   1.000
_cell.length_c   1.000
_cell.angle_alpha   90.00
_cell.angle_beta   90.00
_cell.angle_gamma   90.00
#
_symmetry.space_group_name_H-M   'P 1'
#
loop_
_entity.id
_entity.type
_entity.pdbx_description
1 polymer ?
#
loop_
_entity_poly.entity_id
_entity_poly.type
_entity_poly.pdbx_seq_one_letter_code
_entity_poly.pdbx_strand_id
1 'polypeptide(L)'
;MARFHIRFFSLRGAALAALVLTFMQAPVFAAGLVKWNVDTTDAMATLANYDRGFYTPQVLHLKPSGGKPIGKPWAKLLHLRAEISEFSSHAWLGIDTTGGKKDTTWGKNQDLTEDALNVLQESLDSIRANRGFAVVRICYDPWYNGRSNVTPDHEWVLKHVKQLAPVLSKNTDVIVALEMGMHGAYGEMHSDTNITYDRIAEATNLMLRNTPPELKILTRTGNYSAKVLGFDNWGVDFHIDGEKFAEIAKAKGDTMYRVGMFNDGYLGTQYDYGTWGADCKTSICREEGVAWLEKYGINTPYGGEALTTAENYQVINTPEFLSYEGFRTHTSYLNIQWNNNLIDSWKKTLFNIKDFDYDFERVDSLTGFKYINDHLGYRFVLRESWVTDTVGFDGIFRAKLRIQNVGFGNLTHKVKASLVVNGMQQVGMLDTLASIYYEVPLPDSIDFMKVHSRKIEIKGADTVMTFDGNNEVLIEAKLGSLKNQSPEDWTGIPLEVYLKVCNDDPVKECIHFANDETRNRISNGVFIGKVVFDESVKSSIPRSLSTRDMQKQNAPFVQRVRHNAVVRDGEKSYRVNGAKQ
;
A
#
# COMPACT_ATOMS: atom_id res chain seq x y z
N MET A 1 47.33 15.99 -46.22
CA MET A 1 46.12 15.26 -46.59
C MET A 1 46.08 13.96 -45.80
N ALA A 2 45.34 13.91 -44.72
CA ALA A 2 45.05 12.67 -43.94
C ALA A 2 43.57 12.60 -43.72
N ARG A 3 42.92 11.61 -44.33
CA ARG A 3 41.47 11.33 -44.19
C ARG A 3 41.23 10.53 -42.91
N PHE A 4 40.55 11.10 -41.91
CA PHE A 4 40.00 10.39 -40.79
C PHE A 4 38.66 9.74 -41.20
N HIS A 5 38.57 8.42 -41.09
CA HIS A 5 37.33 7.68 -41.23
C HIS A 5 36.74 7.49 -39.82
N ILE A 6 35.65 8.21 -39.53
CA ILE A 6 34.84 7.98 -38.34
C ILE A 6 33.84 6.85 -38.66
N ARG A 7 34.01 5.70 -38.01
CA ARG A 7 33.01 4.63 -38.04
C ARG A 7 31.92 4.94 -37.02
N PHE A 8 30.77 5.33 -37.51
CA PHE A 8 29.54 5.33 -36.70
C PHE A 8 29.10 3.88 -36.45
N PHE A 9 29.31 3.37 -35.24
CA PHE A 9 28.62 2.18 -34.78
C PHE A 9 27.22 2.61 -34.37
N SER A 10 26.21 2.13 -35.09
CA SER A 10 24.81 2.45 -34.86
C SER A 10 24.29 1.76 -33.60
N LEU A 11 24.02 2.53 -32.56
CA LEU A 11 23.24 2.09 -31.39
C LEU A 11 21.78 1.69 -31.71
N ARG A 12 21.37 1.81 -32.97
CA ARG A 12 20.00 1.45 -33.39
C ARG A 12 19.73 -0.05 -33.49
N GLY A 13 20.77 -0.87 -33.62
CA GLY A 13 20.63 -2.31 -33.75
C GLY A 13 20.31 -3.03 -32.43
N ALA A 14 20.85 -2.59 -31.31
CA ALA A 14 20.64 -3.23 -30.01
C ALA A 14 19.24 -2.94 -29.42
N ALA A 15 18.73 -1.72 -29.62
CA ALA A 15 17.38 -1.36 -29.17
C ALA A 15 16.29 -2.07 -30.02
N LEU A 16 16.53 -2.26 -31.31
CA LEU A 16 15.59 -2.99 -32.17
C LEU A 16 15.59 -4.50 -31.88
N ALA A 17 16.75 -5.08 -31.53
CA ALA A 17 16.86 -6.50 -31.16
C ALA A 17 16.22 -6.77 -29.79
N ALA A 18 16.34 -5.87 -28.83
CA ALA A 18 15.65 -5.99 -27.52
C ALA A 18 14.14 -5.82 -27.66
N LEU A 19 13.67 -4.89 -28.53
CA LEU A 19 12.25 -4.68 -28.81
C LEU A 19 11.64 -5.88 -29.56
N VAL A 20 12.37 -6.49 -30.48
CA VAL A 20 11.94 -7.67 -31.24
C VAL A 20 11.91 -8.91 -30.34
N LEU A 21 12.83 -9.05 -29.38
CA LEU A 21 12.83 -10.19 -28.43
C LEU A 21 11.67 -10.09 -27.43
N THR A 22 11.28 -8.89 -26.96
CA THR A 22 10.11 -8.71 -26.10
C THR A 22 8.80 -8.94 -26.84
N PHE A 23 8.71 -8.56 -28.12
CA PHE A 23 7.51 -8.82 -28.93
C PHE A 23 7.37 -10.29 -29.38
N MET A 24 8.45 -11.05 -29.45
CA MET A 24 8.38 -12.48 -29.80
C MET A 24 8.02 -13.39 -28.62
N GLN A 25 8.28 -12.96 -27.38
CA GLN A 25 7.93 -13.79 -26.21
C GLN A 25 6.44 -13.74 -25.84
N ALA A 26 5.79 -12.59 -25.99
CA ALA A 26 4.37 -12.46 -25.65
C ALA A 26 3.41 -13.33 -26.49
N PRO A 27 3.55 -13.42 -27.82
CA PRO A 27 2.68 -14.31 -28.61
C PRO A 27 2.95 -15.79 -28.41
N VAL A 28 4.16 -16.19 -28.04
CA VAL A 28 4.51 -17.58 -27.72
C VAL A 28 3.91 -18.00 -26.37
N PHE A 29 3.89 -17.09 -25.39
CA PHE A 29 3.36 -17.38 -24.07
C PHE A 29 1.83 -17.60 -24.08
N ALA A 30 1.10 -16.82 -24.88
CA ALA A 30 -0.37 -16.88 -24.93
C ALA A 30 -0.93 -18.02 -25.79
N ALA A 31 -0.11 -18.67 -26.61
CA ALA A 31 -0.56 -19.73 -27.48
C ALA A 31 -0.76 -21.04 -26.69
N GLY A 32 -1.95 -21.63 -26.81
CA GLY A 32 -2.35 -22.86 -26.10
C GLY A 32 -2.98 -22.63 -24.73
N LEU A 33 -3.23 -21.37 -24.35
CA LEU A 33 -3.99 -21.08 -23.13
C LEU A 33 -5.49 -21.11 -23.39
N VAL A 34 -6.24 -21.71 -22.50
CA VAL A 34 -7.70 -21.77 -22.51
C VAL A 34 -8.26 -20.76 -21.50
N LYS A 35 -9.23 -19.98 -21.93
CA LYS A 35 -9.93 -19.05 -21.02
C LYS A 35 -10.82 -19.84 -20.07
N TRP A 36 -10.58 -19.65 -18.77
CA TRP A 36 -11.41 -20.23 -17.74
C TRP A 36 -12.53 -19.30 -17.31
N ASN A 37 -13.70 -19.91 -17.04
CA ASN A 37 -14.81 -19.20 -16.43
C ASN A 37 -14.57 -19.15 -14.91
N VAL A 38 -13.91 -18.07 -14.47
CA VAL A 38 -13.69 -17.74 -13.06
C VAL A 38 -14.71 -16.71 -12.62
N ASP A 39 -15.00 -16.64 -11.31
CA ASP A 39 -15.75 -15.50 -10.79
C ASP A 39 -14.90 -14.23 -10.97
N THR A 40 -15.46 -13.26 -11.66
CA THR A 40 -14.78 -12.00 -12.03
C THR A 40 -15.33 -10.81 -11.26
N THR A 41 -16.31 -11.03 -10.39
CA THR A 41 -16.98 -9.99 -9.62
C THR A 41 -16.32 -9.75 -8.28
N ASP A 42 -16.43 -8.51 -7.77
CA ASP A 42 -16.13 -8.21 -6.40
C ASP A 42 -17.31 -8.67 -5.52
N ALA A 43 -17.06 -9.60 -4.63
CA ALA A 43 -18.08 -10.15 -3.73
C ALA A 43 -18.51 -9.19 -2.62
N MET A 44 -17.99 -7.96 -2.59
CA MET A 44 -18.25 -6.95 -1.56
C MET A 44 -17.92 -7.41 -0.13
N ALA A 45 -17.08 -8.43 0.01
CA ALA A 45 -16.64 -8.90 1.30
C ALA A 45 -15.65 -7.92 1.94
N THR A 46 -15.75 -7.74 3.25
CA THR A 46 -14.71 -7.03 4.00
C THR A 46 -13.50 -7.93 4.17
N LEU A 47 -12.37 -7.53 3.60
CA LEU A 47 -11.14 -8.31 3.60
C LEU A 47 -10.23 -7.89 4.75
N ALA A 48 -9.81 -8.85 5.56
CA ALA A 48 -8.85 -8.63 6.65
C ALA A 48 -7.40 -8.77 6.16
N ASN A 49 -7.07 -8.15 5.01
CA ASN A 49 -5.72 -8.12 4.49
C ASN A 49 -4.82 -7.20 5.33
N TYR A 50 -3.50 -7.40 5.24
CA TYR A 50 -2.52 -6.57 5.91
C TYR A 50 -2.26 -5.26 5.15
N ASP A 51 -1.51 -4.32 5.75
CA ASP A 51 -1.10 -3.01 5.20
C ASP A 51 -2.25 -2.06 4.85
N ARG A 52 -3.45 -2.31 5.34
CA ARG A 52 -4.61 -1.54 4.92
C ARG A 52 -5.73 -1.49 5.96
N GLY A 53 -6.60 -0.51 5.80
CA GLY A 53 -7.87 -0.46 6.51
C GLY A 53 -7.89 0.50 7.69
N PHE A 54 -8.89 0.37 8.51
CA PHE A 54 -8.98 1.16 9.74
C PHE A 54 -8.01 0.64 10.79
N TYR A 55 -7.24 1.55 11.40
CA TYR A 55 -6.35 1.23 12.51
C TYR A 55 -6.93 1.60 13.86
N THR A 56 -6.41 0.95 14.91
CA THR A 56 -6.65 1.30 16.30
C THR A 56 -5.36 1.80 16.93
N PRO A 57 -5.33 3.00 17.56
CA PRO A 57 -4.13 3.50 18.22
C PRO A 57 -3.83 2.71 19.49
N GLN A 58 -2.56 2.46 19.75
CA GLN A 58 -2.06 1.85 20.98
C GLN A 58 -0.76 2.50 21.42
N VAL A 59 -0.72 3.04 22.64
CA VAL A 59 0.47 3.70 23.18
C VAL A 59 1.40 2.66 23.80
N LEU A 60 2.68 2.79 23.49
CA LEU A 60 3.79 2.02 24.07
C LEU A 60 4.73 2.98 24.80
N HIS A 61 4.85 2.86 26.11
CA HIS A 61 5.76 3.68 26.90
C HIS A 61 7.14 3.01 26.97
N LEU A 62 8.12 3.63 26.34
CA LEU A 62 9.52 3.21 26.40
C LEU A 62 10.24 4.05 27.46
N LYS A 63 10.80 3.38 28.46
CA LYS A 63 11.44 4.00 29.63
C LYS A 63 12.89 3.58 29.73
N PRO A 64 13.75 4.34 30.44
CA PRO A 64 15.11 3.90 30.71
C PRO A 64 15.21 2.52 31.38
N SER A 65 14.21 2.16 32.18
CA SER A 65 14.10 0.82 32.81
C SER A 65 13.37 -0.21 31.92
N GLY A 66 13.18 0.07 30.65
CA GLY A 66 12.43 -0.75 29.70
C GLY A 66 10.98 -0.31 29.58
N GLY A 67 10.10 -0.89 30.32
CA GLY A 67 8.66 -0.69 30.24
C GLY A 67 7.91 -2.01 30.09
N LYS A 68 6.66 -1.93 29.62
CA LYS A 68 5.84 -3.11 29.35
C LYS A 68 5.60 -3.24 27.86
N PRO A 69 6.00 -4.33 27.22
CA PRO A 69 5.73 -4.55 25.80
C PRO A 69 4.23 -4.69 25.55
N ILE A 70 3.82 -4.42 24.31
CA ILE A 70 2.47 -4.66 23.86
C ILE A 70 2.18 -6.15 23.90
N GLY A 71 1.10 -6.51 24.55
CA GLY A 71 0.56 -7.87 24.52
C GLY A 71 -0.18 -8.17 23.21
N LYS A 72 -1.24 -8.97 23.29
CA LYS A 72 -2.06 -9.26 22.11
C LYS A 72 -2.65 -7.97 21.53
N PRO A 73 -2.46 -7.66 20.23
CA PRO A 73 -3.06 -6.51 19.57
C PRO A 73 -4.59 -6.56 19.60
N TRP A 74 -5.22 -5.40 19.67
CA TRP A 74 -6.67 -5.28 19.67
C TRP A 74 -7.28 -5.28 18.26
N ALA A 75 -6.45 -5.01 17.26
CA ALA A 75 -6.84 -4.95 15.86
C ALA A 75 -5.74 -5.54 14.96
N LYS A 76 -6.08 -5.86 13.72
CA LYS A 76 -5.11 -6.33 12.73
C LYS A 76 -4.12 -5.24 12.35
N LEU A 77 -4.58 -4.00 12.20
CA LEU A 77 -3.74 -2.84 11.95
C LEU A 77 -3.74 -1.94 13.20
N LEU A 78 -2.57 -1.70 13.75
CA LEU A 78 -2.34 -0.78 14.84
C LEU A 78 -1.70 0.52 14.36
N HIS A 79 -1.97 1.62 15.06
CA HIS A 79 -1.09 2.76 15.10
C HIS A 79 -0.28 2.67 16.40
N LEU A 80 0.93 2.13 16.30
CA LEU A 80 1.83 1.94 17.43
C LEU A 80 2.50 3.27 17.78
N ARG A 81 1.97 3.92 18.82
CA ARG A 81 2.45 5.20 19.33
C ARG A 81 3.50 4.96 20.40
N ALA A 82 4.75 4.82 19.99
CA ALA A 82 5.87 4.60 20.91
C ALA A 82 6.35 5.95 21.49
N GLU A 83 6.14 6.12 22.78
CA GLU A 83 6.48 7.32 23.53
C GLU A 83 7.82 7.14 24.22
N ILE A 84 8.74 8.09 23.99
CA ILE A 84 10.10 8.15 24.54
C ILE A 84 10.34 9.46 25.32
N SER A 85 9.33 9.97 26.00
CA SER A 85 9.39 11.25 26.72
C SER A 85 10.44 11.28 27.82
N GLU A 86 10.68 10.18 28.51
CA GLU A 86 11.71 10.09 29.56
C GLU A 86 13.15 10.30 29.04
N PHE A 87 13.35 10.27 27.71
CA PHE A 87 14.62 10.53 27.04
C PHE A 87 14.77 11.95 26.51
N SER A 88 13.86 12.88 26.89
CA SER A 88 13.93 14.30 26.56
C SER A 88 13.89 15.17 27.81
N SER A 89 14.91 15.99 28.03
CA SER A 89 14.92 16.97 29.14
C SER A 89 13.84 18.06 29.00
N HIS A 90 13.21 18.18 27.83
CA HIS A 90 12.12 19.12 27.55
C HIS A 90 10.72 18.52 27.84
N ALA A 91 10.63 17.21 27.99
CA ALA A 91 9.36 16.56 28.25
C ALA A 91 8.99 16.61 29.73
N TRP A 92 7.92 17.32 30.05
CA TRP A 92 7.36 17.32 31.41
C TRP A 92 6.53 16.06 31.64
N LEU A 93 6.96 15.23 32.58
CA LEU A 93 6.36 13.92 32.86
C LEU A 93 5.24 13.97 33.90
N GLY A 94 5.16 15.03 34.67
CA GLY A 94 4.14 15.18 35.71
C GLY A 94 4.67 15.76 37.03
N ILE A 95 3.89 15.57 38.06
CA ILE A 95 4.25 15.96 39.43
C ILE A 95 4.41 14.68 40.25
N ASP A 96 5.60 14.45 40.77
CA ASP A 96 5.82 13.39 41.74
C ASP A 96 5.37 13.87 43.14
N THR A 97 4.50 13.10 43.75
CA THR A 97 3.99 13.37 45.10
C THR A 97 4.56 12.36 46.15
N THR A 98 5.52 11.55 45.75
CA THR A 98 6.14 10.55 46.63
C THR A 98 6.86 11.25 47.78
N GLY A 99 6.60 10.81 49.00
CA GLY A 99 7.21 11.41 50.19
C GLY A 99 6.61 12.73 50.68
N GLY A 100 5.42 13.12 50.17
CA GLY A 100 4.69 14.30 50.62
C GLY A 100 5.20 15.63 50.05
N LYS A 101 6.15 15.60 49.13
CA LYS A 101 6.59 16.75 48.32
C LYS A 101 5.97 16.72 46.97
N LYS A 102 5.71 17.91 46.38
CA LYS A 102 5.28 18.05 44.98
C LYS A 102 6.49 18.46 44.16
N ASP A 103 7.18 17.49 43.59
CA ASP A 103 8.32 17.77 42.71
C ASP A 103 7.91 17.60 41.24
N THR A 104 8.25 18.58 40.42
CA THR A 104 8.02 18.49 38.97
C THR A 104 9.02 17.53 38.36
N THR A 105 8.51 16.51 37.65
CA THR A 105 9.33 15.49 37.01
C THR A 105 9.49 15.80 35.52
N TRP A 106 10.73 15.77 35.07
CA TRP A 106 11.11 15.94 33.66
C TRP A 106 11.89 14.74 33.17
N GLY A 107 11.82 14.48 31.86
CA GLY A 107 12.72 13.53 31.24
C GLY A 107 14.19 14.01 31.28
N LYS A 108 15.09 13.22 30.74
CA LYS A 108 16.52 13.53 30.69
C LYS A 108 17.09 13.22 29.32
N ASN A 109 17.90 14.11 28.78
CA ASN A 109 18.67 13.84 27.59
C ASN A 109 19.69 12.73 27.87
N GLN A 110 19.42 11.53 27.36
CA GLN A 110 20.25 10.34 27.56
C GLN A 110 20.01 9.36 26.39
N ASP A 111 20.92 8.42 26.22
CA ASP A 111 20.75 7.35 25.23
C ASP A 111 19.51 6.51 25.51
N LEU A 112 18.87 6.04 24.41
CA LEU A 112 17.90 4.97 24.56
C LEU A 112 18.61 3.73 25.12
N THR A 113 18.09 3.21 26.20
CA THR A 113 18.65 2.02 26.83
C THR A 113 18.36 0.76 26.03
N GLU A 114 19.17 -0.26 26.22
CA GLU A 114 18.92 -1.59 25.63
C GLU A 114 17.56 -2.13 26.08
N ASP A 115 17.18 -1.92 27.33
CA ASP A 115 15.88 -2.34 27.86
C ASP A 115 14.72 -1.67 27.13
N ALA A 116 14.81 -0.36 26.83
CA ALA A 116 13.78 0.35 26.05
C ALA A 116 13.70 -0.18 24.61
N LEU A 117 14.83 -0.42 23.97
CA LEU A 117 14.89 -0.97 22.62
C LEU A 117 14.35 -2.41 22.56
N ASN A 118 14.63 -3.21 23.58
CA ASN A 118 14.10 -4.58 23.72
C ASN A 118 12.57 -4.56 23.87
N VAL A 119 12.00 -3.65 24.66
CA VAL A 119 10.53 -3.50 24.78
C VAL A 119 9.88 -3.14 23.44
N LEU A 120 10.52 -2.30 22.64
CA LEU A 120 10.05 -2.00 21.28
C LEU A 120 10.09 -3.26 20.40
N GLN A 121 11.21 -4.01 20.43
CA GLN A 121 11.36 -5.26 19.68
C GLN A 121 10.32 -6.29 20.10
N GLU A 122 10.15 -6.55 21.39
CA GLU A 122 9.17 -7.50 21.92
C GLU A 122 7.73 -7.11 21.56
N SER A 123 7.44 -5.80 21.48
CA SER A 123 6.13 -5.30 21.04
C SER A 123 5.89 -5.62 19.56
N LEU A 124 6.88 -5.41 18.71
CA LEU A 124 6.79 -5.74 17.28
C LEU A 124 6.70 -7.26 17.07
N ASP A 125 7.43 -8.05 17.86
CA ASP A 125 7.34 -9.51 17.84
C ASP A 125 5.96 -10.01 18.29
N SER A 126 5.35 -9.37 19.28
CA SER A 126 3.99 -9.69 19.71
C SER A 126 2.97 -9.37 18.61
N ILE A 127 3.12 -8.22 17.92
CA ILE A 127 2.28 -7.86 16.78
C ILE A 127 2.39 -8.93 15.70
N ARG A 128 3.62 -9.32 15.32
CA ARG A 128 3.89 -10.38 14.34
C ARG A 128 3.26 -11.72 14.73
N ALA A 129 3.48 -12.17 15.96
CA ALA A 129 2.97 -13.45 16.47
C ALA A 129 1.44 -13.52 16.44
N ASN A 130 0.76 -12.38 16.53
CA ASN A 130 -0.69 -12.28 16.44
C ASN A 130 -1.19 -11.90 15.04
N ARG A 131 -0.33 -11.98 14.02
CA ARG A 131 -0.66 -11.68 12.62
C ARG A 131 -1.15 -10.23 12.43
N GLY A 132 -0.66 -9.31 13.24
CA GLY A 132 -0.94 -7.89 13.19
C GLY A 132 0.13 -7.13 12.41
N PHE A 133 -0.18 -5.87 12.10
CA PHE A 133 0.70 -4.91 11.42
C PHE A 133 0.60 -3.56 12.12
N ALA A 134 1.59 -2.71 11.95
CA ALA A 134 1.61 -1.42 12.61
C ALA A 134 2.11 -0.30 11.70
N VAL A 135 1.38 0.82 11.69
CA VAL A 135 1.97 2.12 11.43
C VAL A 135 2.64 2.56 12.71
N VAL A 136 3.94 2.82 12.66
CA VAL A 136 4.74 3.14 13.86
C VAL A 136 4.99 4.65 13.89
N ARG A 137 4.70 5.30 15.03
CA ARG A 137 5.09 6.68 15.30
C ARG A 137 5.83 6.72 16.64
N ILE A 138 7.02 7.34 16.64
CA ILE A 138 7.84 7.47 17.85
C ILE A 138 7.94 8.95 18.18
N CYS A 139 7.61 9.36 19.41
CA CYS A 139 7.64 10.77 19.80
C CYS A 139 8.08 10.98 21.26
N TYR A 140 8.37 12.24 21.57
CA TYR A 140 8.72 12.68 22.92
C TYR A 140 7.52 13.23 23.72
N ASP A 141 6.30 13.23 23.14
CA ASP A 141 5.12 13.76 23.82
C ASP A 141 4.59 12.75 24.84
N PRO A 142 4.65 13.08 26.16
CA PRO A 142 4.18 12.16 27.19
C PRO A 142 2.72 11.78 27.01
N TRP A 143 2.45 10.49 26.88
CA TRP A 143 1.11 9.93 26.74
C TRP A 143 0.38 10.37 25.46
N TYR A 144 1.07 10.96 24.50
CA TYR A 144 0.44 11.56 23.31
C TYR A 144 -0.67 12.57 23.65
N ASN A 145 -0.36 13.47 24.59
CA ASN A 145 -1.33 14.44 25.12
C ASN A 145 -1.26 15.84 24.48
N GLY A 146 -0.50 16.01 23.41
CA GLY A 146 -0.38 17.28 22.70
C GLY A 146 0.44 18.34 23.44
N ARG A 147 1.44 17.91 24.19
CA ARG A 147 2.31 18.83 24.92
C ARG A 147 3.28 19.52 23.98
N SER A 148 3.36 20.83 24.13
CA SER A 148 4.30 21.66 23.37
C SER A 148 5.72 21.56 23.92
N ASN A 149 6.72 21.87 23.07
CA ASN A 149 8.14 21.97 23.44
C ASN A 149 8.70 20.72 24.14
N VAL A 150 8.39 19.54 23.61
CA VAL A 150 8.82 18.25 24.14
C VAL A 150 10.07 17.69 23.46
N THR A 151 10.41 18.21 22.29
CA THR A 151 11.55 17.76 21.49
C THR A 151 12.86 18.15 22.18
N PRO A 152 13.78 17.21 22.44
CA PRO A 152 15.09 17.53 22.99
C PRO A 152 15.94 18.30 21.98
N ASP A 153 17.14 18.71 22.41
CA ASP A 153 18.12 19.31 21.51
C ASP A 153 18.38 18.38 20.32
N HIS A 154 18.59 18.97 19.16
CA HIS A 154 18.60 18.26 17.88
C HIS A 154 19.63 17.13 17.81
N GLU A 155 20.78 17.28 18.47
CA GLU A 155 21.80 16.22 18.57
C GLU A 155 21.25 14.94 19.21
N TRP A 156 20.35 15.06 20.20
CA TRP A 156 19.71 13.91 20.83
C TRP A 156 18.69 13.26 19.91
N VAL A 157 17.94 14.05 19.16
CA VAL A 157 17.05 13.51 18.12
C VAL A 157 17.84 12.65 17.13
N LEU A 158 18.96 13.17 16.61
CA LEU A 158 19.82 12.42 15.68
C LEU A 158 20.41 11.16 16.31
N LYS A 159 20.76 11.20 17.58
CA LYS A 159 21.29 10.05 18.32
C LYS A 159 20.22 8.97 18.47
N HIS A 160 19.01 9.32 18.91
CA HIS A 160 17.90 8.40 19.05
C HIS A 160 17.46 7.80 17.70
N VAL A 161 17.47 8.58 16.62
CA VAL A 161 17.24 8.06 15.27
C VAL A 161 18.22 6.92 14.92
N LYS A 162 19.53 7.10 15.22
CA LYS A 162 20.52 6.06 14.98
C LYS A 162 20.31 4.81 15.85
N GLN A 163 19.84 4.98 17.09
CA GLN A 163 19.57 3.87 18.00
C GLN A 163 18.32 3.10 17.64
N LEU A 164 17.28 3.78 17.10
CA LEU A 164 16.02 3.16 16.67
C LEU A 164 16.14 2.43 15.33
N ALA A 165 16.95 2.94 14.41
CA ALA A 165 17.06 2.43 13.06
C ALA A 165 17.33 0.91 12.97
N PRO A 166 18.21 0.29 13.77
CA PRO A 166 18.43 -1.16 13.74
C PRO A 166 17.19 -1.99 14.11
N VAL A 167 16.42 -1.55 15.12
CA VAL A 167 15.19 -2.24 15.53
C VAL A 167 14.14 -2.12 14.42
N LEU A 168 13.93 -0.92 13.89
CA LEU A 168 12.96 -0.69 12.80
C LEU A 168 13.34 -1.48 11.54
N SER A 169 14.64 -1.57 11.23
CA SER A 169 15.13 -2.32 10.06
C SER A 169 14.89 -3.82 10.12
N LYS A 170 14.88 -4.40 11.30
CA LYS A 170 14.63 -5.83 11.53
C LYS A 170 13.15 -6.20 11.42
N ASN A 171 12.26 -5.22 11.46
CA ASN A 171 10.82 -5.41 11.60
C ASN A 171 10.01 -4.82 10.44
N THR A 172 10.63 -4.65 9.27
CA THR A 172 9.96 -4.10 8.07
C THR A 172 8.80 -4.98 7.59
N ASP A 173 8.78 -6.24 7.95
CA ASP A 173 7.72 -7.21 7.64
C ASP A 173 6.39 -6.90 8.33
N VAL A 174 6.42 -6.27 9.51
CA VAL A 174 5.22 -5.89 10.29
C VAL A 174 4.99 -4.38 10.36
N ILE A 175 5.96 -3.57 9.92
CA ILE A 175 5.85 -2.12 9.92
C ILE A 175 5.33 -1.65 8.55
N VAL A 176 4.07 -1.23 8.49
CA VAL A 176 3.44 -0.66 7.28
C VAL A 176 4.15 0.61 6.84
N ALA A 177 4.42 1.51 7.78
CA ALA A 177 5.24 2.70 7.60
C ALA A 177 5.72 3.23 8.95
N LEU A 178 6.81 4.00 8.90
CA LEU A 178 7.26 4.84 10.01
C LEU A 178 6.77 6.28 9.77
N GLU A 179 5.84 6.75 10.58
CA GLU A 179 5.55 8.18 10.69
C GLU A 179 6.65 8.82 11.53
N MET A 180 7.39 9.75 10.94
CA MET A 180 8.57 10.36 11.55
C MET A 180 8.16 11.33 12.65
N GLY A 181 7.78 10.80 13.82
CA GLY A 181 7.16 11.52 14.93
C GLY A 181 8.11 12.20 15.90
N MET A 182 9.41 12.28 15.58
CA MET A 182 10.47 12.72 16.49
C MET A 182 10.46 14.22 16.85
N HIS A 183 9.38 14.95 16.51
CA HIS A 183 9.28 16.39 16.72
C HIS A 183 7.87 16.81 17.12
N GLY A 184 7.78 17.60 18.19
CA GLY A 184 6.59 18.34 18.61
C GLY A 184 5.48 17.51 19.25
N ALA A 185 4.37 18.22 19.46
CA ALA A 185 3.16 17.67 20.07
C ALA A 185 2.61 16.51 19.24
N TYR A 186 2.18 15.42 19.88
CA TYR A 186 1.70 14.18 19.27
C TYR A 186 2.69 13.52 18.28
N GLY A 187 3.91 14.03 18.15
CA GLY A 187 4.80 13.68 17.06
C GLY A 187 4.34 14.19 15.70
N GLU A 188 3.59 15.29 15.67
CA GLU A 188 3.01 15.86 14.44
C GLU A 188 3.78 17.07 13.89
N MET A 189 5.02 17.25 14.32
CA MET A 189 5.94 18.28 13.79
C MET A 189 5.41 19.72 13.94
N HIS A 190 4.72 19.98 15.04
CA HIS A 190 4.23 21.33 15.37
C HIS A 190 4.36 21.64 16.86
N SER A 191 4.07 22.90 17.25
CA SER A 191 4.00 23.38 18.65
C SER A 191 5.29 23.15 19.45
N ASP A 192 6.44 23.33 18.83
CA ASP A 192 7.73 23.16 19.48
C ASP A 192 8.78 24.12 18.90
N THR A 193 9.56 24.74 19.77
CA THR A 193 10.60 25.72 19.41
C THR A 193 11.83 25.05 18.76
N ASN A 194 12.01 23.76 18.94
CA ASN A 194 13.10 22.99 18.33
C ASN A 194 12.78 22.49 16.91
N ILE A 195 11.60 22.82 16.38
CA ILE A 195 11.20 22.45 15.04
C ILE A 195 11.69 23.47 14.01
N THR A 196 12.45 22.97 13.03
CA THR A 196 12.73 23.65 11.78
C THR A 196 12.65 22.67 10.62
N TYR A 197 12.40 23.14 9.41
CA TYR A 197 12.40 22.28 8.22
C TYR A 197 13.73 21.53 8.05
N ASP A 198 14.86 22.20 8.32
CA ASP A 198 16.18 21.61 8.21
C ASP A 198 16.40 20.48 9.23
N ARG A 199 15.99 20.67 10.48
CA ARG A 199 16.12 19.64 11.53
C ARG A 199 15.27 18.42 11.23
N ILE A 200 14.02 18.62 10.80
CA ILE A 200 13.14 17.51 10.38
C ILE A 200 13.75 16.77 9.18
N ALA A 201 14.22 17.51 8.17
CA ALA A 201 14.82 16.92 6.99
C ALA A 201 16.10 16.15 7.32
N GLU A 202 16.95 16.68 8.20
CA GLU A 202 18.19 16.01 8.64
C GLU A 202 17.88 14.70 9.38
N ALA A 203 16.99 14.72 10.35
CA ALA A 203 16.58 13.54 11.11
C ALA A 203 15.94 12.48 10.21
N THR A 204 15.04 12.89 9.30
CA THR A 204 14.37 11.99 8.35
C THR A 204 15.35 11.38 7.36
N ASN A 205 16.25 12.20 6.78
CA ASN A 205 17.29 11.70 5.88
C ASN A 205 18.30 10.78 6.62
N LEU A 206 18.55 11.02 7.91
CA LEU A 206 19.37 10.12 8.72
C LEU A 206 18.67 8.76 8.88
N MET A 207 17.37 8.74 9.15
CA MET A 207 16.59 7.50 9.23
C MET A 207 16.59 6.77 7.88
N LEU A 208 16.36 7.48 6.76
CA LEU A 208 16.40 6.91 5.40
C LEU A 208 17.74 6.22 5.09
N ARG A 209 18.87 6.83 5.51
CA ARG A 209 20.20 6.27 5.28
C ARG A 209 20.52 5.06 6.16
N ASN A 210 19.88 4.92 7.32
CA ASN A 210 20.16 3.87 8.29
C ASN A 210 19.13 2.75 8.29
N THR A 211 18.16 2.79 7.36
CA THR A 211 17.10 1.78 7.24
C THR A 211 16.99 1.28 5.80
N PRO A 212 16.53 0.03 5.59
CA PRO A 212 16.41 -0.56 4.28
C PRO A 212 15.28 0.08 3.43
N PRO A 213 15.30 -0.12 2.09
CA PRO A 213 14.31 0.45 1.17
C PRO A 213 12.85 0.03 1.44
N GLU A 214 12.66 -1.09 2.08
CA GLU A 214 11.35 -1.63 2.45
C GLU A 214 10.64 -0.73 3.47
N LEU A 215 11.37 -0.07 4.37
CA LEU A 215 10.80 0.84 5.36
C LEU A 215 10.40 2.17 4.68
N LYS A 216 9.11 2.44 4.62
CA LYS A 216 8.56 3.71 4.15
C LYS A 216 8.54 4.72 5.29
N ILE A 217 8.90 5.96 5.00
CA ILE A 217 9.02 7.02 6.01
C ILE A 217 8.11 8.18 5.63
N LEU A 218 7.22 8.53 6.54
CA LEU A 218 6.19 9.53 6.32
C LEU A 218 6.45 10.75 7.19
N THR A 219 6.28 11.94 6.63
CA THR A 219 6.28 13.21 7.37
C THR A 219 4.87 13.76 7.49
N ARG A 220 4.66 14.73 8.41
CA ARG A 220 3.32 15.23 8.74
C ARG A 220 2.67 16.06 7.63
N THR A 221 3.47 16.76 6.82
CA THR A 221 2.97 17.64 5.77
C THR A 221 3.78 17.51 4.49
N GLY A 222 3.18 17.93 3.36
CA GLY A 222 3.87 17.99 2.08
C GLY A 222 5.13 18.84 2.10
N ASN A 223 5.13 19.96 2.84
CA ASN A 223 6.32 20.83 2.95
C ASN A 223 7.51 20.12 3.62
N TYR A 224 7.26 19.31 4.65
CA TYR A 224 8.33 18.50 5.26
C TYR A 224 8.84 17.42 4.32
N SER A 225 7.95 16.72 3.61
CA SER A 225 8.36 15.76 2.58
C SER A 225 9.20 16.44 1.48
N ALA A 226 8.78 17.60 1.02
CA ALA A 226 9.50 18.38 0.02
C ALA A 226 10.90 18.76 0.50
N LYS A 227 11.03 19.24 1.75
CA LYS A 227 12.35 19.57 2.32
C LYS A 227 13.26 18.35 2.45
N VAL A 228 12.71 17.19 2.88
CA VAL A 228 13.45 15.92 2.92
C VAL A 228 14.00 15.56 1.54
N LEU A 229 13.22 15.80 0.50
CA LEU A 229 13.59 15.54 -0.89
C LEU A 229 14.51 16.61 -1.50
N GLY A 230 14.70 17.76 -0.82
CA GLY A 230 15.60 18.82 -1.25
C GLY A 230 14.93 19.94 -2.05
N PHE A 231 13.62 20.12 -1.91
CA PHE A 231 12.93 21.29 -2.42
C PHE A 231 13.00 22.42 -1.39
N ASP A 232 13.45 23.58 -1.78
CA ASP A 232 13.61 24.73 -0.89
C ASP A 232 12.57 25.83 -1.13
N ASN A 233 12.02 25.92 -2.33
CA ASN A 233 11.01 26.91 -2.72
C ASN A 233 9.70 26.20 -3.07
N TRP A 234 8.88 25.94 -2.07
CA TRP A 234 7.75 25.01 -2.09
C TRP A 234 6.84 25.14 -3.32
N GLY A 235 6.10 26.22 -3.43
CA GLY A 235 5.10 26.39 -4.48
C GLY A 235 5.70 26.51 -5.89
N VAL A 236 6.96 26.97 -6.01
CA VAL A 236 7.64 27.10 -7.30
C VAL A 236 8.39 25.81 -7.68
N ASP A 237 9.16 25.25 -6.74
CA ASP A 237 10.01 24.10 -7.01
C ASP A 237 9.22 22.78 -7.00
N PHE A 238 8.11 22.72 -6.28
CA PHE A 238 7.30 21.51 -6.12
C PHE A 238 6.23 21.34 -7.21
N HIS A 239 6.20 22.18 -8.20
CA HIS A 239 5.28 22.00 -9.32
C HIS A 239 5.67 20.76 -10.11
N ILE A 240 4.75 19.77 -10.17
CA ILE A 240 5.04 18.41 -10.65
C ILE A 240 5.57 18.35 -12.10
N ASP A 241 5.20 19.33 -12.92
CA ASP A 241 5.65 19.46 -14.31
C ASP A 241 6.83 20.43 -14.49
N GLY A 242 7.35 20.97 -13.39
CA GLY A 242 8.46 21.93 -13.43
C GLY A 242 9.81 21.25 -13.70
N GLU A 243 10.70 21.97 -14.39
CA GLU A 243 12.07 21.48 -14.65
C GLU A 243 12.82 21.18 -13.36
N LYS A 244 12.70 22.05 -12.36
CA LYS A 244 13.33 21.88 -11.05
C LYS A 244 12.84 20.62 -10.33
N PHE A 245 11.54 20.36 -10.39
CA PHE A 245 10.98 19.14 -9.84
C PHE A 245 11.55 17.90 -10.54
N ALA A 246 11.60 17.90 -11.86
CA ALA A 246 12.16 16.79 -12.65
C ALA A 246 13.64 16.55 -12.34
N GLU A 247 14.44 17.60 -12.17
CA GLU A 247 15.84 17.53 -11.77
C GLU A 247 16.01 16.85 -10.40
N ILE A 248 15.27 17.32 -9.38
CA ILE A 248 15.32 16.78 -8.02
C ILE A 248 14.81 15.33 -8.00
N ALA A 249 13.70 15.03 -8.68
CA ALA A 249 13.16 13.68 -8.77
C ALA A 249 14.18 12.71 -9.37
N LYS A 250 14.88 13.11 -10.43
CA LYS A 250 15.95 12.33 -11.04
C LYS A 250 17.14 12.11 -10.09
N ALA A 251 17.55 13.15 -9.36
CA ALA A 251 18.65 13.06 -8.39
C ALA A 251 18.32 12.16 -7.20
N LYS A 252 17.07 12.13 -6.75
CA LYS A 252 16.63 11.30 -5.63
C LYS A 252 16.40 9.84 -5.99
N GLY A 253 16.12 9.54 -7.26
CA GLY A 253 15.88 8.16 -7.71
C GLY A 253 14.85 7.45 -6.82
N ASP A 254 15.19 6.24 -6.38
CA ASP A 254 14.28 5.41 -5.56
C ASP A 254 13.90 6.01 -4.21
N THR A 255 14.65 6.99 -3.69
CA THR A 255 14.32 7.68 -2.45
C THR A 255 12.96 8.42 -2.55
N MET A 256 12.58 8.90 -3.76
CA MET A 256 11.26 9.49 -3.99
C MET A 256 10.12 8.55 -3.60
N TYR A 257 10.31 7.24 -3.80
CA TYR A 257 9.31 6.20 -3.53
C TYR A 257 9.35 5.64 -2.09
N ARG A 258 10.22 6.20 -1.24
CA ARG A 258 10.29 5.86 0.19
C ARG A 258 9.74 6.95 1.09
N VAL A 259 9.67 8.18 0.58
CA VAL A 259 9.20 9.36 1.31
C VAL A 259 7.75 9.60 0.97
N GLY A 260 6.90 9.53 1.97
CA GLY A 260 5.48 9.84 1.89
C GLY A 260 5.08 10.84 2.98
N MET A 261 3.78 10.94 3.22
CA MET A 261 3.25 11.78 4.28
C MET A 261 2.05 11.12 4.95
N PHE A 262 1.77 11.55 6.18
CA PHE A 262 0.55 11.22 6.89
C PHE A 262 -0.26 12.50 7.18
N ASN A 263 -1.56 12.34 7.44
CA ASN A 263 -2.48 13.47 7.51
C ASN A 263 -3.47 13.32 8.67
N ASP A 264 -3.12 13.86 9.83
CA ASP A 264 -3.98 13.83 11.02
C ASP A 264 -5.03 14.96 11.04
N GLY A 265 -5.13 15.72 9.95
CA GLY A 265 -6.20 16.68 9.69
C GLY A 265 -7.09 16.30 8.51
N TYR A 266 -7.03 15.04 8.08
CA TYR A 266 -7.57 14.57 6.80
C TYR A 266 -9.08 14.85 6.69
N LEU A 267 -9.46 15.48 5.59
CA LEU A 267 -10.83 15.88 5.26
C LEU A 267 -11.50 16.85 6.26
N GLY A 268 -10.76 17.37 7.25
CA GLY A 268 -11.31 18.21 8.29
C GLY A 268 -11.59 19.65 7.84
N THR A 269 -10.77 20.18 6.94
CA THR A 269 -10.96 21.49 6.29
C THR A 269 -10.41 21.42 4.87
N GLN A 270 -10.60 22.48 4.09
CA GLN A 270 -10.02 22.57 2.76
C GLN A 270 -8.49 22.37 2.74
N TYR A 271 -7.82 22.76 3.83
CA TYR A 271 -6.37 22.67 4.00
C TYR A 271 -5.97 21.56 4.97
N ASP A 272 -6.90 20.69 5.33
CA ASP A 272 -6.68 19.57 6.29
C ASP A 272 -5.96 20.04 7.55
N TYR A 273 -6.49 21.11 8.19
CA TYR A 273 -5.92 21.72 9.39
C TYR A 273 -4.42 22.03 9.29
N GLY A 274 -3.99 22.52 8.13
CA GLY A 274 -2.60 22.94 7.88
C GLY A 274 -1.69 21.84 7.32
N THR A 275 -2.21 20.67 6.97
CA THR A 275 -1.48 19.68 6.18
C THR A 275 -1.13 20.24 4.81
N TRP A 276 -2.06 20.98 4.20
CA TRP A 276 -1.89 21.70 2.94
C TRP A 276 -1.85 23.20 3.17
N GLY A 277 -1.11 23.92 2.35
CA GLY A 277 -1.06 25.38 2.38
C GLY A 277 -2.24 26.02 1.67
N ALA A 278 -2.62 27.23 2.15
CA ALA A 278 -3.62 28.06 1.50
C ALA A 278 -3.03 28.87 0.33
N ASP A 279 -1.72 29.16 0.38
CA ASP A 279 -0.99 29.89 -0.65
C ASP A 279 0.03 28.98 -1.33
N CYS A 280 -0.24 28.65 -2.59
CA CYS A 280 0.61 27.76 -3.39
C CYS A 280 1.96 28.38 -3.81
N LYS A 281 2.23 29.65 -3.46
CA LYS A 281 3.54 30.27 -3.69
C LYS A 281 4.50 30.06 -2.52
N THR A 282 3.95 29.90 -1.32
CA THR A 282 4.72 29.81 -0.08
C THR A 282 4.62 28.44 0.58
N SER A 283 3.71 27.59 0.12
CA SER A 283 3.52 26.24 0.61
C SER A 283 2.98 25.32 -0.47
N ILE A 284 2.97 24.02 -0.22
CA ILE A 284 2.35 23.04 -1.10
C ILE A 284 0.86 23.04 -0.86
N CYS A 285 0.08 23.35 -1.89
CA CYS A 285 -1.37 23.28 -1.89
C CYS A 285 -1.88 21.86 -2.04
N ARG A 286 -3.17 21.64 -1.71
CA ARG A 286 -3.81 20.33 -1.81
C ARG A 286 -3.62 19.68 -3.19
N GLU A 287 -3.94 20.40 -4.27
CA GLU A 287 -3.89 19.80 -5.62
C GLU A 287 -2.47 19.41 -6.04
N GLU A 288 -1.47 20.22 -5.74
CA GLU A 288 -0.06 19.90 -6.01
C GLU A 288 0.43 18.72 -5.17
N GLY A 289 0.06 18.68 -3.89
CA GLY A 289 0.39 17.57 -3.00
C GLY A 289 -0.31 16.27 -3.40
N VAL A 290 -1.57 16.34 -3.78
CA VAL A 290 -2.34 15.19 -4.29
C VAL A 290 -1.73 14.68 -5.60
N ALA A 291 -1.37 15.56 -6.53
CA ALA A 291 -0.70 15.18 -7.78
C ALA A 291 0.68 14.53 -7.54
N TRP A 292 1.42 15.00 -6.54
CA TRP A 292 2.67 14.35 -6.14
C TRP A 292 2.44 12.96 -5.56
N LEU A 293 1.47 12.79 -4.67
CA LEU A 293 1.10 11.49 -4.10
C LEU A 293 0.65 10.52 -5.19
N GLU A 294 -0.17 10.99 -6.14
CA GLU A 294 -0.65 10.19 -7.27
C GLU A 294 0.51 9.58 -8.08
N LYS A 295 1.58 10.33 -8.28
CA LYS A 295 2.73 9.92 -9.09
C LYS A 295 3.81 9.19 -8.29
N TYR A 296 4.15 9.67 -7.11
CA TYR A 296 5.29 9.20 -6.32
C TYR A 296 4.89 8.46 -5.04
N GLY A 297 3.66 8.63 -4.57
CA GLY A 297 3.11 7.90 -3.42
C GLY A 297 2.66 6.47 -3.71
N ILE A 298 2.85 5.97 -4.93
CA ILE A 298 2.42 4.60 -5.29
C ILE A 298 3.08 3.50 -4.44
N ASN A 299 4.23 3.74 -3.89
CA ASN A 299 4.97 2.79 -3.05
C ASN A 299 4.97 3.17 -1.57
N THR A 300 4.23 4.20 -1.17
CA THR A 300 4.09 4.63 0.22
C THR A 300 2.63 4.60 0.63
N PRO A 301 2.29 4.06 1.81
CA PRO A 301 0.93 4.22 2.32
C PRO A 301 0.68 5.68 2.69
N TYR A 302 -0.55 6.14 2.51
CA TYR A 302 -1.03 7.45 2.95
C TYR A 302 -2.26 7.25 3.81
N GLY A 303 -2.42 8.07 4.84
CA GLY A 303 -3.55 8.00 5.74
C GLY A 303 -3.36 8.88 6.96
N GLY A 304 -4.12 8.62 8.02
CA GLY A 304 -4.06 9.37 9.27
C GLY A 304 -5.42 9.47 9.94
N GLU A 305 -5.80 10.69 10.36
CA GLU A 305 -7.01 10.95 11.14
C GLU A 305 -8.01 11.78 10.32
N ALA A 306 -9.09 11.15 9.89
CA ALA A 306 -10.18 11.86 9.23
C ALA A 306 -11.06 12.57 10.26
N LEU A 307 -11.44 13.81 9.99
CA LEU A 307 -12.11 14.70 10.93
C LEU A 307 -13.47 15.16 10.45
N THR A 308 -14.37 15.46 11.41
CA THR A 308 -15.60 16.19 11.13
C THR A 308 -15.25 17.64 10.78
N THR A 309 -15.83 18.13 9.70
CA THR A 309 -15.61 19.51 9.24
C THR A 309 -16.57 20.49 9.88
N ALA A 310 -16.23 21.79 9.80
CA ALA A 310 -17.20 22.84 9.93
C ALA A 310 -18.26 22.75 8.80
N GLU A 311 -19.46 23.29 9.02
CA GLU A 311 -20.61 23.14 8.09
C GLU A 311 -20.28 23.51 6.63
N ASN A 312 -19.47 24.53 6.42
CA ASN A 312 -19.07 25.00 5.08
C ASN A 312 -18.06 24.08 4.35
N TYR A 313 -17.53 23.05 5.02
CA TYR A 313 -16.57 22.09 4.43
C TYR A 313 -17.09 20.65 4.39
N GLN A 314 -18.35 20.41 4.69
CA GLN A 314 -18.92 19.06 4.79
C GLN A 314 -18.76 18.22 3.52
N VAL A 315 -18.65 18.87 2.35
CA VAL A 315 -18.50 18.15 1.07
C VAL A 315 -17.18 17.40 0.91
N ILE A 316 -16.12 17.78 1.62
CA ILE A 316 -14.80 17.12 1.48
C ILE A 316 -14.64 15.89 2.37
N ASN A 317 -15.46 15.71 3.39
CA ASN A 317 -15.45 14.50 4.21
C ASN A 317 -16.54 13.48 3.83
N THR A 318 -17.07 13.59 2.64
CA THR A 318 -18.05 12.64 2.12
C THR A 318 -17.38 11.42 1.50
N PRO A 319 -18.06 10.26 1.48
CA PRO A 319 -17.57 9.09 0.77
C PRO A 319 -17.30 9.34 -0.72
N GLU A 320 -18.09 10.22 -1.34
CA GLU A 320 -17.94 10.61 -2.75
C GLU A 320 -16.63 11.37 -2.99
N PHE A 321 -16.27 12.32 -2.12
CA PHE A 321 -15.00 13.02 -2.24
C PHE A 321 -13.83 12.06 -2.02
N LEU A 322 -13.92 11.20 -1.00
CA LEU A 322 -12.89 10.22 -0.73
C LEU A 322 -12.74 9.19 -1.85
N SER A 323 -13.82 8.85 -2.54
CA SER A 323 -13.77 7.98 -3.74
C SER A 323 -13.03 8.61 -4.92
N TYR A 324 -12.87 9.91 -4.93
CA TYR A 324 -12.04 10.64 -5.90
C TYR A 324 -10.60 10.83 -5.38
N GLU A 325 -10.44 11.52 -4.26
CA GLU A 325 -9.12 11.87 -3.75
C GLU A 325 -8.36 10.65 -3.19
N GLY A 326 -9.07 9.68 -2.60
CA GLY A 326 -8.46 8.48 -2.03
C GLY A 326 -7.68 7.65 -3.04
N PHE A 327 -8.15 7.55 -4.30
CA PHE A 327 -7.41 6.89 -5.37
C PHE A 327 -6.16 7.66 -5.78
N ARG A 328 -6.22 8.99 -5.80
CA ARG A 328 -5.10 9.85 -6.17
C ARG A 328 -4.02 9.91 -5.09
N THR A 329 -4.44 9.85 -3.83
CA THR A 329 -3.52 9.89 -2.68
C THR A 329 -3.08 8.50 -2.22
N HIS A 330 -3.60 7.44 -2.83
CA HIS A 330 -3.34 6.06 -2.42
C HIS A 330 -3.69 5.79 -0.96
N THR A 331 -4.82 6.34 -0.48
CA THR A 331 -5.24 6.26 0.93
C THR A 331 -5.34 4.81 1.39
N SER A 332 -4.51 4.45 2.36
CA SER A 332 -4.29 3.07 2.78
C SER A 332 -4.84 2.78 4.18
N TYR A 333 -4.85 3.77 5.07
CA TYR A 333 -5.27 3.57 6.46
C TYR A 333 -5.92 4.82 7.06
N LEU A 334 -6.86 4.64 7.99
CA LEU A 334 -7.51 5.72 8.73
C LEU A 334 -7.77 5.31 10.19
N ASN A 335 -7.80 6.29 11.10
CA ASN A 335 -8.13 6.06 12.51
C ASN A 335 -9.62 5.79 12.69
N ILE A 336 -9.97 4.60 13.23
CA ILE A 336 -11.37 4.24 13.51
C ILE A 336 -11.93 4.92 14.76
N GLN A 337 -11.07 5.40 15.67
CA GLN A 337 -11.47 5.85 17.02
C GLN A 337 -11.40 7.37 17.20
N TRP A 338 -10.79 8.11 16.27
CA TRP A 338 -10.52 9.53 16.49
C TRP A 338 -11.79 10.39 16.41
N ASN A 339 -12.58 10.26 15.35
CA ASN A 339 -13.77 11.08 15.16
C ASN A 339 -15.01 10.20 14.96
N ASN A 340 -15.64 9.85 16.06
CA ASN A 340 -16.85 8.99 16.05
C ASN A 340 -18.00 9.63 15.27
N ASN A 341 -18.14 10.97 15.30
CA ASN A 341 -19.22 11.67 14.59
C ASN A 341 -19.08 11.48 13.07
N LEU A 342 -17.87 11.57 12.55
CA LEU A 342 -17.60 11.32 11.13
C LEU A 342 -17.83 9.86 10.76
N ILE A 343 -17.26 8.95 11.53
CA ILE A 343 -17.43 7.49 11.31
C ILE A 343 -18.91 7.10 11.34
N ASP A 344 -19.68 7.63 12.30
CA ASP A 344 -21.12 7.37 12.42
C ASP A 344 -21.93 8.03 11.30
N SER A 345 -21.48 9.18 10.79
CA SER A 345 -22.02 9.80 9.59
C SER A 345 -21.86 8.87 8.38
N TRP A 346 -20.67 8.35 8.14
CA TRP A 346 -20.43 7.40 7.05
C TRP A 346 -21.20 6.10 7.18
N LYS A 347 -21.44 5.61 8.41
CA LYS A 347 -22.28 4.42 8.65
C LYS A 347 -23.75 4.65 8.33
N LYS A 348 -24.24 5.89 8.45
CA LYS A 348 -25.63 6.26 8.22
C LYS A 348 -25.91 6.71 6.79
N THR A 349 -24.89 7.21 6.09
CA THR A 349 -25.03 7.71 4.73
C THR A 349 -25.02 6.54 3.75
N LEU A 350 -26.10 6.42 2.96
CA LEU A 350 -26.13 5.50 1.84
C LEU A 350 -25.24 6.06 0.73
N PHE A 351 -24.39 5.20 0.23
CA PHE A 351 -23.43 5.54 -0.82
C PHE A 351 -24.00 5.11 -2.17
N ASN A 352 -24.33 6.09 -3.01
CA ASN A 352 -24.90 5.87 -4.31
C ASN A 352 -23.90 6.19 -5.41
N ILE A 353 -22.81 5.39 -5.50
CA ILE A 353 -21.93 5.45 -6.66
C ILE A 353 -22.27 4.27 -7.57
N LYS A 354 -22.93 4.61 -8.68
CA LYS A 354 -23.34 3.64 -9.71
C LYS A 354 -22.19 3.06 -10.52
N ASP A 355 -20.93 3.36 -10.23
CA ASP A 355 -19.89 3.18 -11.22
C ASP A 355 -18.60 2.56 -10.72
N PHE A 356 -18.61 2.03 -9.50
CA PHE A 356 -17.43 1.36 -8.97
C PHE A 356 -17.69 -0.14 -8.85
N ASP A 357 -16.83 -0.93 -9.33
CA ASP A 357 -16.52 -2.37 -9.31
C ASP A 357 -17.44 -3.36 -8.62
N TYR A 358 -18.39 -2.90 -7.84
CA TYR A 358 -19.43 -3.72 -7.28
C TYR A 358 -20.46 -4.07 -8.35
N ASP A 359 -20.96 -5.28 -8.31
CA ASP A 359 -22.09 -5.71 -9.10
C ASP A 359 -23.35 -4.94 -8.65
N PHE A 360 -23.88 -4.05 -9.50
CA PHE A 360 -24.93 -3.08 -9.17
C PHE A 360 -26.24 -3.69 -8.72
N GLU A 361 -26.52 -4.93 -9.09
CA GLU A 361 -27.73 -5.61 -8.68
C GLU A 361 -27.80 -5.89 -7.17
N ARG A 362 -26.66 -5.71 -6.44
CA ARG A 362 -26.54 -5.97 -4.99
C ARG A 362 -26.39 -4.72 -4.13
N VAL A 363 -26.40 -3.51 -4.68
CA VAL A 363 -25.92 -2.29 -4.01
C VAL A 363 -27.00 -1.47 -3.31
N ASP A 364 -28.25 -1.90 -3.22
CA ASP A 364 -29.34 -1.12 -2.63
C ASP A 364 -29.15 -0.66 -1.17
N SER A 365 -28.08 -1.09 -0.49
CA SER A 365 -27.85 -0.78 0.92
C SER A 365 -26.39 -0.52 1.32
N LEU A 366 -25.50 -0.15 0.37
CA LEU A 366 -24.11 0.14 0.69
C LEU A 366 -23.99 1.43 1.48
N THR A 367 -23.39 1.37 2.69
CA THR A 367 -23.06 2.57 3.45
C THR A 367 -21.70 3.14 3.02
N GLY A 368 -21.53 4.45 3.17
CA GLY A 368 -20.24 5.10 2.94
C GLY A 368 -19.11 4.49 3.77
N PHE A 369 -19.39 4.13 5.01
CA PHE A 369 -18.42 3.43 5.86
C PHE A 369 -17.96 2.09 5.26
N LYS A 370 -18.89 1.27 4.79
CA LYS A 370 -18.53 -0.02 4.19
C LYS A 370 -17.70 0.18 2.92
N TYR A 371 -18.11 1.11 2.06
CA TYR A 371 -17.34 1.44 0.86
C TYR A 371 -15.91 1.87 1.19
N ILE A 372 -15.75 2.83 2.12
CA ILE A 372 -14.43 3.33 2.54
C ILE A 372 -13.60 2.18 3.14
N ASN A 373 -14.16 1.42 4.06
CA ASN A 373 -13.45 0.31 4.71
C ASN A 373 -12.98 -0.74 3.69
N ASP A 374 -13.78 -1.04 2.70
CA ASP A 374 -13.46 -2.03 1.68
C ASP A 374 -12.38 -1.52 0.72
N HIS A 375 -12.29 -0.19 0.50
CA HIS A 375 -11.36 0.41 -0.46
C HIS A 375 -10.09 1.01 0.16
N LEU A 376 -10.00 1.19 1.48
CA LEU A 376 -8.74 1.60 2.12
C LEU A 376 -7.62 0.62 1.75
N GLY A 377 -6.49 1.13 1.21
CA GLY A 377 -5.39 0.34 0.72
C GLY A 377 -5.72 -0.46 -0.55
N TYR A 378 -5.00 -1.54 -0.79
CA TYR A 378 -5.20 -2.37 -1.97
C TYR A 378 -6.41 -3.32 -1.81
N ARG A 379 -7.03 -3.66 -2.97
CA ARG A 379 -8.11 -4.64 -3.07
C ARG A 379 -8.04 -5.32 -4.43
N PHE A 380 -7.51 -6.55 -4.47
CA PHE A 380 -7.32 -7.27 -5.71
C PHE A 380 -8.57 -8.05 -6.11
N VAL A 381 -8.90 -7.96 -7.42
CA VAL A 381 -9.96 -8.72 -8.08
C VAL A 381 -9.38 -9.40 -9.30
N LEU A 382 -9.53 -10.71 -9.40
CA LEU A 382 -9.22 -11.48 -10.60
C LEU A 382 -10.34 -11.25 -11.62
N ARG A 383 -10.01 -10.65 -12.78
CA ARG A 383 -10.99 -10.34 -13.84
C ARG A 383 -10.98 -11.34 -14.98
N GLU A 384 -9.83 -11.90 -15.27
CA GLU A 384 -9.70 -12.89 -16.33
C GLU A 384 -8.60 -13.90 -16.01
N SER A 385 -8.82 -15.12 -16.46
CA SER A 385 -7.84 -16.20 -16.32
C SER A 385 -7.77 -17.02 -17.59
N TRP A 386 -6.58 -17.19 -18.12
CA TRP A 386 -6.24 -18.13 -19.17
C TRP A 386 -5.16 -19.04 -18.65
N VAL A 387 -5.36 -20.35 -18.73
CA VAL A 387 -4.40 -21.33 -18.22
C VAL A 387 -4.17 -22.45 -19.23
N THR A 388 -3.02 -23.10 -19.13
CA THR A 388 -2.80 -24.39 -19.77
C THR A 388 -3.76 -25.41 -19.15
N ASP A 389 -4.72 -25.93 -19.91
CA ASP A 389 -5.69 -26.92 -19.43
C ASP A 389 -5.12 -28.34 -19.39
N THR A 390 -4.10 -28.59 -20.20
CA THR A 390 -3.42 -29.88 -20.28
C THR A 390 -1.90 -29.71 -20.26
N VAL A 391 -1.24 -30.34 -19.31
CA VAL A 391 0.22 -30.32 -19.14
C VAL A 391 0.79 -31.64 -19.67
N GLY A 392 1.66 -31.53 -20.65
CA GLY A 392 2.33 -32.67 -21.27
C GLY A 392 3.58 -33.14 -20.51
N PHE A 393 4.46 -33.82 -21.24
CA PHE A 393 5.69 -34.43 -20.73
C PHE A 393 6.65 -33.41 -20.03
N ASP A 394 6.69 -32.16 -20.49
CA ASP A 394 7.54 -31.10 -19.90
C ASP A 394 7.05 -30.63 -18.53
N GLY A 395 5.80 -30.92 -18.19
CA GLY A 395 5.20 -30.55 -16.91
C GLY A 395 5.03 -29.04 -16.71
N ILE A 396 5.11 -28.23 -17.77
CA ILE A 396 5.07 -26.76 -17.67
C ILE A 396 3.62 -26.27 -17.74
N PHE A 397 3.17 -25.68 -16.63
CA PHE A 397 1.90 -24.95 -16.53
C PHE A 397 2.15 -23.48 -16.82
N ARG A 398 1.28 -22.87 -17.62
CA ARG A 398 1.29 -21.44 -17.92
C ARG A 398 -0.06 -20.84 -17.60
N ALA A 399 -0.03 -19.62 -17.06
CA ALA A 399 -1.24 -18.84 -16.87
C ALA A 399 -1.01 -17.36 -17.26
N LYS A 400 -2.04 -16.76 -17.82
CA LYS A 400 -2.15 -15.32 -18.04
C LYS A 400 -3.36 -14.85 -17.24
N LEU A 401 -3.14 -14.01 -16.26
CA LEU A 401 -4.17 -13.49 -15.37
C LEU A 401 -4.32 -12.00 -15.58
N ARG A 402 -5.54 -11.49 -15.56
CA ARG A 402 -5.80 -10.06 -15.43
C ARG A 402 -6.32 -9.79 -14.02
N ILE A 403 -5.53 -9.06 -13.24
CA ILE A 403 -5.83 -8.70 -11.86
C ILE A 403 -5.97 -7.18 -11.80
N GLN A 404 -7.04 -6.70 -11.20
CA GLN A 404 -7.26 -5.28 -10.95
C GLN A 404 -7.10 -5.00 -9.45
N ASN A 405 -6.44 -3.89 -9.14
CA ASN A 405 -6.46 -3.31 -7.80
C ASN A 405 -7.56 -2.24 -7.76
N VAL A 406 -8.67 -2.58 -7.15
CA VAL A 406 -9.85 -1.71 -7.05
C VAL A 406 -9.86 -0.88 -5.75
N GLY A 407 -8.88 -1.06 -4.86
CA GLY A 407 -8.71 -0.26 -3.66
C GLY A 407 -8.12 1.12 -3.94
N PHE A 408 -8.15 2.01 -2.95
CA PHE A 408 -7.57 3.35 -3.06
C PHE A 408 -6.05 3.31 -3.13
N GLY A 409 -5.42 2.47 -2.30
CA GLY A 409 -3.97 2.37 -2.16
C GLY A 409 -3.36 1.19 -2.89
N ASN A 410 -2.06 1.05 -2.73
CA ASN A 410 -1.27 0.00 -3.36
C ASN A 410 -0.71 -0.95 -2.30
N LEU A 411 -0.30 -2.14 -2.74
CA LEU A 411 0.50 -3.03 -1.92
C LEU A 411 1.92 -2.45 -1.81
N THR A 412 2.40 -2.23 -0.60
CA THR A 412 3.69 -1.57 -0.34
C THR A 412 4.77 -2.51 0.19
N HIS A 413 4.40 -3.72 0.62
CA HIS A 413 5.33 -4.77 1.02
C HIS A 413 5.54 -5.82 -0.06
N LYS A 414 6.74 -6.36 -0.10
CA LYS A 414 7.05 -7.52 -0.94
C LYS A 414 6.22 -8.73 -0.51
N VAL A 415 5.78 -9.47 -1.50
CA VAL A 415 5.03 -10.72 -1.32
C VAL A 415 5.65 -11.82 -2.14
N LYS A 416 5.39 -13.05 -1.75
CA LYS A 416 5.71 -14.26 -2.51
C LYS A 416 4.43 -14.87 -3.04
N ALA A 417 4.48 -15.29 -4.28
CA ALA A 417 3.40 -16.00 -4.92
C ALA A 417 3.69 -17.48 -5.02
N SER A 418 2.65 -18.28 -4.94
CA SER A 418 2.71 -19.73 -5.19
C SER A 418 1.45 -20.19 -5.91
N LEU A 419 1.54 -21.30 -6.61
CA LEU A 419 0.38 -22.05 -7.07
C LEU A 419 0.04 -23.10 -6.05
N VAL A 420 -1.22 -23.18 -5.66
CA VAL A 420 -1.76 -24.31 -4.91
C VAL A 420 -2.52 -25.19 -5.87
N VAL A 421 -2.09 -26.45 -6.00
CA VAL A 421 -2.74 -27.45 -6.81
C VAL A 421 -3.49 -28.41 -5.90
N ASN A 422 -4.79 -28.53 -6.13
CA ASN A 422 -5.69 -29.36 -5.34
C ASN A 422 -6.17 -30.56 -6.16
N GLY A 423 -5.89 -31.76 -5.64
CA GLY A 423 -6.41 -33.01 -6.16
C GLY A 423 -7.35 -33.69 -5.19
N MET A 424 -8.32 -34.43 -5.71
CA MET A 424 -9.16 -35.33 -4.92
C MET A 424 -8.63 -36.74 -5.06
N GLN A 425 -8.28 -37.37 -3.95
CA GLN A 425 -7.76 -38.72 -3.91
C GLN A 425 -8.69 -39.62 -3.10
N GLN A 426 -8.93 -40.83 -3.62
CA GLN A 426 -9.65 -41.86 -2.86
C GLN A 426 -8.75 -42.38 -1.74
N VAL A 427 -9.19 -42.29 -0.51
CA VAL A 427 -8.44 -42.78 0.65
C VAL A 427 -9.13 -44.01 1.23
N GLY A 428 -8.45 -45.16 1.13
CA GLY A 428 -8.92 -46.44 1.66
C GLY A 428 -9.98 -47.16 0.82
N MET A 429 -10.52 -48.25 1.36
CA MET A 429 -11.55 -49.09 0.70
C MET A 429 -12.98 -48.52 0.79
N LEU A 430 -13.18 -47.45 1.54
CA LEU A 430 -14.42 -46.73 1.63
C LEU A 430 -14.32 -45.53 0.70
N ASP A 431 -15.39 -45.18 -0.02
CA ASP A 431 -15.48 -44.05 -0.97
C ASP A 431 -15.19 -42.67 -0.33
N THR A 432 -14.18 -42.59 0.51
CA THR A 432 -13.76 -41.36 1.18
C THR A 432 -12.77 -40.62 0.29
N LEU A 433 -13.19 -39.46 -0.23
CA LEU A 433 -12.31 -38.56 -0.98
C LEU A 433 -11.58 -37.64 -0.01
N ALA A 434 -10.26 -37.58 -0.11
CA ALA A 434 -9.45 -36.60 0.58
C ALA A 434 -8.92 -35.54 -0.39
N SER A 435 -8.94 -34.30 0.01
CA SER A 435 -8.30 -33.22 -0.75
C SER A 435 -6.81 -33.20 -0.42
N ILE A 436 -5.97 -33.26 -1.44
CA ILE A 436 -4.53 -33.16 -1.32
C ILE A 436 -4.08 -31.84 -1.94
N TYR A 437 -3.33 -31.05 -1.17
CA TYR A 437 -2.85 -29.75 -1.58
C TYR A 437 -1.34 -29.77 -1.76
N TYR A 438 -0.88 -29.31 -2.91
CA TYR A 438 0.53 -29.06 -3.17
C TYR A 438 0.77 -27.61 -3.49
N GLU A 439 1.80 -27.05 -2.90
CA GLU A 439 2.21 -25.67 -3.13
C GLU A 439 3.48 -25.61 -3.96
N VAL A 440 3.43 -24.89 -5.07
CA VAL A 440 4.54 -24.69 -5.99
C VAL A 440 4.95 -23.23 -5.94
N PRO A 441 6.12 -22.90 -5.36
CA PRO A 441 6.59 -21.53 -5.32
C PRO A 441 6.77 -20.94 -6.72
N LEU A 442 6.40 -19.67 -6.87
CA LEU A 442 6.61 -18.92 -8.11
C LEU A 442 7.88 -18.06 -8.00
N PRO A 443 8.50 -17.70 -9.14
CA PRO A 443 9.67 -16.83 -9.15
C PRO A 443 9.35 -15.44 -8.56
N ASP A 444 10.33 -14.80 -7.91
CA ASP A 444 10.25 -13.45 -7.37
C ASP A 444 10.03 -12.36 -8.43
N SER A 445 10.14 -12.71 -9.72
CA SER A 445 9.82 -11.82 -10.84
C SER A 445 8.33 -11.53 -10.98
N ILE A 446 7.46 -12.32 -10.30
CA ILE A 446 6.02 -12.08 -10.24
C ILE A 446 5.77 -11.10 -9.09
N ASP A 447 5.65 -9.82 -9.45
CA ASP A 447 5.61 -8.72 -8.50
C ASP A 447 4.22 -8.08 -8.44
N PHE A 448 3.48 -8.39 -7.38
CA PHE A 448 2.14 -7.86 -7.14
C PHE A 448 2.13 -6.38 -6.71
N MET A 449 3.27 -5.83 -6.30
CA MET A 449 3.39 -4.39 -6.04
C MET A 449 3.20 -3.55 -7.32
N LYS A 450 3.35 -4.17 -8.49
CA LYS A 450 3.09 -3.52 -9.80
C LYS A 450 1.61 -3.53 -10.21
N VAL A 451 0.76 -4.20 -9.48
CA VAL A 451 -0.70 -4.16 -9.71
C VAL A 451 -1.25 -2.92 -9.01
N HIS A 452 -1.09 -1.78 -9.68
CA HIS A 452 -1.44 -0.48 -9.11
C HIS A 452 -2.95 -0.27 -9.06
N SER A 453 -3.37 0.62 -8.15
CA SER A 453 -4.73 1.13 -8.09
C SER A 453 -5.08 1.93 -9.36
N ARG A 454 -6.34 2.26 -9.50
CA ARG A 454 -6.85 3.00 -10.65
C ARG A 454 -6.18 4.36 -10.78
N LYS A 455 -6.04 4.80 -12.02
CA LYS A 455 -5.77 6.20 -12.34
C LYS A 455 -7.08 6.94 -12.59
N ILE A 456 -7.17 8.13 -12.06
CA ILE A 456 -8.28 9.04 -12.30
C ILE A 456 -7.80 10.13 -13.24
N GLU A 457 -8.40 10.22 -14.43
CA GLU A 457 -8.13 11.27 -15.40
C GLU A 457 -9.32 12.19 -15.52
N ILE A 458 -9.12 13.50 -15.40
CA ILE A 458 -10.14 14.49 -15.65
C ILE A 458 -10.11 14.86 -17.13
N LYS A 459 -11.18 14.56 -17.86
CA LYS A 459 -11.32 14.91 -19.29
C LYS A 459 -12.51 15.85 -19.46
N GLY A 460 -12.24 17.17 -19.35
CA GLY A 460 -13.28 18.20 -19.39
C GLY A 460 -14.21 18.11 -18.17
N ALA A 461 -15.49 17.86 -18.39
CA ALA A 461 -16.50 17.69 -17.34
C ALA A 461 -16.61 16.25 -16.80
N ASP A 462 -15.95 15.31 -17.46
CA ASP A 462 -16.04 13.88 -17.14
C ASP A 462 -14.78 13.44 -16.37
N THR A 463 -14.99 12.67 -15.31
CA THR A 463 -13.92 11.92 -14.65
C THR A 463 -13.85 10.53 -15.29
N VAL A 464 -12.69 10.17 -15.79
CA VAL A 464 -12.45 8.88 -16.43
C VAL A 464 -11.55 8.07 -15.53
N MET A 465 -12.00 6.90 -15.12
CA MET A 465 -11.17 5.92 -14.44
C MET A 465 -10.54 4.99 -15.45
N THR A 466 -9.24 4.86 -15.37
CA THR A 466 -8.47 3.93 -16.19
C THR A 466 -7.73 2.95 -15.30
N PHE A 467 -7.73 1.69 -15.71
CA PHE A 467 -6.83 0.72 -15.14
C PHE A 467 -5.55 0.72 -15.95
N ASP A 468 -4.43 0.66 -15.26
CA ASP A 468 -3.14 0.52 -15.94
C ASP A 468 -3.15 -0.79 -16.75
N GLY A 469 -2.82 -0.72 -18.03
CA GLY A 469 -2.80 -1.89 -18.93
C GLY A 469 -1.78 -2.97 -18.53
N ASN A 470 -0.95 -2.71 -17.52
CA ASN A 470 0.03 -3.64 -16.98
C ASN A 470 -0.50 -4.58 -15.88
N ASN A 471 -1.81 -4.64 -15.66
CA ASN A 471 -2.42 -5.55 -14.68
C ASN A 471 -2.46 -7.02 -15.16
N GLU A 472 -1.64 -7.37 -16.14
CA GLU A 472 -1.44 -8.74 -16.60
C GLU A 472 -0.32 -9.42 -15.81
N VAL A 473 -0.65 -10.53 -15.15
CA VAL A 473 0.31 -11.39 -14.45
C VAL A 473 0.52 -12.64 -15.28
N LEU A 474 1.76 -12.86 -15.72
CA LEU A 474 2.16 -14.04 -16.48
C LEU A 474 2.86 -15.02 -15.56
N ILE A 475 2.39 -16.26 -15.54
CA ILE A 475 2.90 -17.32 -14.67
C ILE A 475 3.41 -18.46 -15.55
N GLU A 476 4.62 -18.94 -15.25
CA GLU A 476 5.16 -20.19 -15.74
C GLU A 476 5.69 -20.99 -14.55
N ALA A 477 5.20 -22.22 -14.38
CA ALA A 477 5.57 -23.08 -13.26
C ALA A 477 5.73 -24.54 -13.72
N LYS A 478 6.71 -25.25 -13.15
CA LYS A 478 6.88 -26.67 -13.38
C LYS A 478 6.02 -27.47 -12.41
N LEU A 479 4.93 -28.04 -12.89
CA LEU A 479 4.07 -28.91 -12.11
C LEU A 479 4.48 -30.42 -12.22
N GLY A 480 5.40 -30.75 -13.08
CA GLY A 480 5.84 -32.15 -13.31
C GLY A 480 6.39 -32.87 -12.07
N SER A 481 6.94 -32.10 -11.10
CA SER A 481 7.40 -32.68 -9.82
C SER A 481 6.24 -33.21 -8.95
N LEU A 482 5.02 -32.74 -9.14
CA LEU A 482 3.84 -33.17 -8.38
C LEU A 482 3.43 -34.60 -8.76
N LYS A 483 3.70 -35.02 -10.00
CA LYS A 483 3.43 -36.37 -10.50
C LYS A 483 4.13 -37.43 -9.66
N ASN A 484 5.35 -37.17 -9.20
CA ASN A 484 6.16 -38.08 -8.41
C ASN A 484 5.85 -38.08 -6.90
N GLN A 485 4.96 -37.21 -6.45
CA GLN A 485 4.62 -37.05 -5.04
C GLN A 485 3.32 -37.77 -4.66
N SER A 486 2.51 -38.16 -5.64
CA SER A 486 1.32 -38.98 -5.39
C SER A 486 1.66 -40.46 -5.56
N PRO A 487 1.22 -41.33 -4.64
CA PRO A 487 1.34 -42.79 -4.83
C PRO A 487 0.49 -43.31 -5.99
N GLU A 488 -0.46 -42.48 -6.47
CA GLU A 488 -1.30 -42.79 -7.62
C GLU A 488 -1.00 -41.83 -8.78
N ASP A 489 -1.11 -42.33 -9.99
CA ASP A 489 -0.93 -41.52 -11.20
C ASP A 489 -2.07 -40.53 -11.37
N TRP A 490 -1.75 -39.23 -11.33
CA TRP A 490 -2.73 -38.15 -11.55
C TRP A 490 -3.06 -37.95 -13.04
N THR A 491 -2.59 -38.81 -13.91
CA THR A 491 -2.86 -38.74 -15.35
C THR A 491 -4.36 -38.77 -15.60
N GLY A 492 -4.86 -37.80 -16.34
CA GLY A 492 -6.28 -37.68 -16.70
C GLY A 492 -7.21 -37.13 -15.61
N ILE A 493 -6.69 -36.87 -14.42
CA ILE A 493 -7.50 -36.28 -13.32
C ILE A 493 -7.45 -34.75 -13.37
N PRO A 494 -8.60 -34.06 -13.45
CA PRO A 494 -8.62 -32.58 -13.37
C PRO A 494 -8.23 -32.07 -11.99
N LEU A 495 -7.15 -31.31 -11.91
CA LEU A 495 -6.65 -30.69 -10.70
C LEU A 495 -7.03 -29.22 -10.67
N GLU A 496 -7.56 -28.72 -9.57
CA GLU A 496 -7.83 -27.30 -9.38
C GLU A 496 -6.55 -26.53 -9.06
N VAL A 497 -6.38 -25.36 -9.69
CA VAL A 497 -5.22 -24.52 -9.51
C VAL A 497 -5.66 -23.17 -8.93
N TYR A 498 -4.97 -22.76 -7.88
CA TYR A 498 -5.20 -21.50 -7.17
C TYR A 498 -3.91 -20.68 -7.14
N LEU A 499 -4.05 -19.38 -7.30
CA LEU A 499 -2.97 -18.43 -7.05
C LEU A 499 -3.03 -17.99 -5.59
N LYS A 500 -1.95 -18.21 -4.85
CA LYS A 500 -1.77 -17.81 -3.46
C LYS A 500 -0.69 -16.74 -3.40
N VAL A 501 -0.95 -15.63 -2.71
CA VAL A 501 -0.02 -14.52 -2.54
C VAL A 501 0.07 -14.21 -1.06
N CYS A 502 1.27 -14.30 -0.48
CA CYS A 502 1.47 -14.11 0.95
C CYS A 502 2.67 -13.19 1.20
N ASN A 503 2.73 -12.57 2.37
CA ASN A 503 3.96 -11.89 2.80
C ASN A 503 5.09 -12.91 3.02
N ASP A 504 6.32 -12.40 3.07
CA ASP A 504 7.54 -13.22 3.28
C ASP A 504 7.89 -13.37 4.78
N ASP A 505 6.94 -13.21 5.63
CA ASP A 505 7.02 -13.27 7.08
C ASP A 505 6.99 -14.73 7.58
N PRO A 506 7.67 -15.07 8.69
CA PRO A 506 7.57 -16.38 9.35
C PRO A 506 6.14 -16.83 9.67
N VAL A 507 5.23 -15.90 9.93
CA VAL A 507 3.82 -16.16 10.22
C VAL A 507 2.92 -16.11 8.99
N LYS A 508 3.44 -16.05 7.82
CA LYS A 508 2.78 -16.03 6.51
C LYS A 508 1.30 -15.61 6.52
N GLU A 509 1.05 -14.33 6.28
CA GLU A 509 -0.29 -13.82 6.01
C GLU A 509 -0.52 -13.76 4.50
N CYS A 510 -1.63 -14.30 4.05
CA CYS A 510 -1.97 -14.34 2.64
C CYS A 510 -3.01 -13.30 2.28
N ILE A 511 -2.92 -12.77 1.07
CA ILE A 511 -3.84 -11.80 0.51
C ILE A 511 -5.10 -12.52 0.06
N HIS A 512 -6.22 -12.10 0.58
CA HIS A 512 -7.54 -12.50 0.08
C HIS A 512 -7.93 -11.59 -1.08
N PHE A 513 -8.26 -12.21 -2.21
CA PHE A 513 -8.85 -11.52 -3.35
C PHE A 513 -10.32 -11.24 -3.07
N ALA A 514 -10.85 -10.18 -3.65
CA ALA A 514 -12.25 -9.78 -3.42
C ALA A 514 -13.29 -10.58 -4.21
N ASN A 515 -12.86 -11.57 -4.98
CA ASN A 515 -13.75 -12.52 -5.65
C ASN A 515 -14.48 -13.41 -4.63
N ASP A 516 -15.51 -14.14 -5.05
CA ASP A 516 -16.32 -14.97 -4.15
C ASP A 516 -15.46 -15.88 -3.27
N GLU A 517 -15.67 -15.80 -1.95
CA GLU A 517 -14.87 -16.46 -0.94
C GLU A 517 -15.13 -17.97 -0.83
N THR A 518 -16.24 -18.50 -1.32
CA THR A 518 -16.63 -19.89 -1.04
C THR A 518 -15.65 -20.93 -1.55
N ARG A 519 -15.03 -20.69 -2.72
CA ARG A 519 -13.94 -21.51 -3.25
C ARG A 519 -12.57 -21.12 -2.67
N ASN A 520 -12.36 -19.84 -2.42
CA ASN A 520 -11.05 -19.27 -2.07
C ASN A 520 -10.61 -19.60 -0.64
N ARG A 521 -11.54 -19.88 0.27
CA ARG A 521 -11.25 -20.21 1.69
C ARG A 521 -10.44 -21.48 1.89
N ILE A 522 -10.55 -22.42 0.96
CA ILE A 522 -9.95 -23.77 1.12
C ILE A 522 -8.42 -23.70 0.93
N SER A 523 -7.93 -22.81 0.05
CA SER A 523 -6.51 -22.76 -0.34
C SER A 523 -5.77 -21.50 0.13
N ASN A 524 -6.45 -20.54 0.76
CA ASN A 524 -5.95 -19.17 0.97
C ASN A 524 -5.46 -18.50 -0.34
N GLY A 525 -6.06 -18.87 -1.46
CA GLY A 525 -5.72 -18.35 -2.78
C GLY A 525 -6.95 -18.18 -3.66
N VAL A 526 -6.83 -17.46 -4.77
CA VAL A 526 -7.89 -17.27 -5.74
C VAL A 526 -7.85 -18.40 -6.79
N PHE A 527 -9.01 -19.00 -7.09
CA PHE A 527 -9.13 -20.02 -8.12
C PHE A 527 -8.85 -19.44 -9.50
N ILE A 528 -7.92 -20.05 -10.25
CA ILE A 528 -7.52 -19.59 -11.58
C ILE A 528 -7.86 -20.56 -12.70
N GLY A 529 -8.16 -21.83 -12.40
CA GLY A 529 -8.52 -22.81 -13.42
C GLY A 529 -8.24 -24.24 -13.00
N LYS A 530 -8.31 -25.15 -13.97
CA LYS A 530 -7.97 -26.57 -13.78
C LYS A 530 -6.91 -27.00 -14.79
N VAL A 531 -6.16 -28.02 -14.45
CA VAL A 531 -5.15 -28.63 -15.30
C VAL A 531 -5.27 -30.16 -15.26
N VAL A 532 -5.02 -30.80 -16.38
CA VAL A 532 -4.93 -32.25 -16.49
C VAL A 532 -3.51 -32.63 -16.93
N PHE A 533 -2.92 -33.64 -16.32
CA PHE A 533 -1.66 -34.24 -16.79
C PHE A 533 -1.97 -35.30 -17.86
N ASP A 534 -1.42 -35.10 -19.06
CA ASP A 534 -1.53 -36.06 -20.18
C ASP A 534 -0.19 -36.17 -20.90
N GLU A 535 0.49 -37.28 -20.69
CA GLU A 535 1.80 -37.56 -21.30
C GLU A 535 1.76 -37.74 -22.82
N SER A 536 0.60 -38.04 -23.39
CA SER A 536 0.44 -38.17 -24.85
C SER A 536 0.53 -36.84 -25.56
N VAL A 537 0.29 -35.74 -24.84
CA VAL A 537 0.42 -34.38 -25.34
C VAL A 537 1.90 -34.01 -25.42
N LYS A 538 2.49 -34.16 -26.60
CA LYS A 538 3.79 -33.54 -26.88
C LYS A 538 3.59 -32.05 -26.76
N SER A 539 4.50 -31.35 -26.03
CA SER A 539 4.47 -29.89 -25.94
C SER A 539 4.34 -29.32 -27.36
N SER A 540 3.10 -28.93 -27.72
CA SER A 540 2.84 -28.44 -29.06
C SER A 540 3.48 -27.07 -29.15
N ILE A 541 4.43 -26.90 -30.07
CA ILE A 541 4.82 -25.59 -30.58
C ILE A 541 3.51 -24.93 -31.00
N PRO A 542 3.16 -23.78 -30.43
CA PRO A 542 1.83 -23.20 -30.62
C PRO A 542 1.59 -22.87 -32.09
N ARG A 543 0.45 -23.27 -32.62
CA ARG A 543 -0.06 -22.68 -33.87
C ARG A 543 -0.37 -21.23 -33.61
N SER A 544 0.26 -20.32 -34.35
CA SER A 544 0.11 -18.88 -34.22
C SER A 544 -1.37 -18.46 -34.28
N LEU A 545 -1.87 -17.86 -33.23
CA LEU A 545 -3.12 -17.09 -33.28
C LEU A 545 -2.94 -15.90 -34.22
N SER A 546 -3.93 -15.61 -35.07
CA SER A 546 -3.83 -14.54 -36.04
C SER A 546 -3.80 -13.19 -35.32
N THR A 547 -3.00 -12.27 -35.84
CA THR A 547 -2.87 -10.88 -35.35
C THR A 547 -4.21 -10.12 -35.24
N ARG A 548 -5.27 -10.57 -35.87
CA ARG A 548 -6.62 -9.98 -35.80
C ARG A 548 -7.34 -10.24 -34.47
N ASP A 549 -7.08 -11.36 -33.82
CA ASP A 549 -7.74 -11.72 -32.55
C ASP A 549 -7.08 -11.01 -31.36
N MET A 550 -5.80 -10.66 -31.46
CA MET A 550 -5.08 -9.93 -30.43
C MET A 550 -5.42 -8.43 -30.36
N GLN A 551 -5.75 -7.80 -31.49
CA GLN A 551 -6.11 -6.36 -31.50
C GLN A 551 -7.49 -6.07 -30.91
N LYS A 552 -8.42 -7.03 -30.89
CA LYS A 552 -9.73 -6.87 -30.24
C LYS A 552 -9.68 -7.07 -28.72
N GLN A 553 -8.66 -7.74 -28.19
CA GLN A 553 -8.54 -8.04 -26.77
C GLN A 553 -7.79 -6.96 -25.96
N ASN A 554 -7.04 -6.05 -26.61
CA ASN A 554 -6.20 -5.04 -25.98
C ASN A 554 -6.82 -3.64 -25.93
N ALA A 555 -8.13 -3.50 -26.16
CA ALA A 555 -8.79 -2.21 -25.94
C ALA A 555 -8.82 -1.90 -24.43
N PRO A 556 -8.31 -0.73 -23.99
CA PRO A 556 -8.38 -0.37 -22.58
C PRO A 556 -9.84 -0.28 -22.15
N PHE A 557 -10.16 -0.89 -21.02
CA PHE A 557 -11.48 -0.74 -20.42
C PHE A 557 -11.58 0.69 -19.87
N VAL A 558 -12.42 1.50 -20.49
CA VAL A 558 -12.67 2.89 -20.08
C VAL A 558 -14.07 2.96 -19.47
N GLN A 559 -14.13 3.24 -18.18
CA GLN A 559 -15.38 3.51 -17.48
C GLN A 559 -15.53 5.03 -17.26
N ARG A 560 -16.61 5.62 -17.75
CA ARG A 560 -16.92 7.04 -17.56
C ARG A 560 -17.80 7.24 -16.33
N VAL A 561 -17.36 8.08 -15.43
CA VAL A 561 -18.09 8.43 -14.19
C VAL A 561 -18.39 9.93 -14.18
N ARG A 562 -19.64 10.29 -13.91
CA ARG A 562 -20.02 11.69 -13.67
C ARG A 562 -20.12 11.95 -12.17
N HIS A 563 -19.28 12.82 -11.65
CA HIS A 563 -19.38 13.30 -10.29
C HIS A 563 -20.14 14.63 -10.23
N ASN A 564 -21.15 14.69 -9.38
CA ASN A 564 -21.95 15.91 -9.16
C ASN A 564 -21.56 16.66 -7.87
N ALA A 565 -20.47 16.23 -7.19
CA ALA A 565 -20.04 16.92 -5.98
C ALA A 565 -19.40 18.27 -6.31
N VAL A 566 -19.79 19.29 -5.58
CA VAL A 566 -19.29 20.67 -5.70
C VAL A 566 -18.61 21.05 -4.38
N VAL A 567 -17.33 21.36 -4.44
CA VAL A 567 -16.60 21.94 -3.32
C VAL A 567 -16.74 23.47 -3.39
N ARG A 568 -17.11 24.11 -2.28
CA ARG A 568 -17.22 25.57 -2.19
C ARG A 568 -16.07 26.13 -1.35
N ASP A 569 -15.39 27.13 -1.90
CA ASP A 569 -14.38 27.93 -1.24
C ASP A 569 -14.82 29.39 -1.27
N GLY A 570 -15.40 29.88 -0.17
CA GLY A 570 -15.93 31.22 -0.09
C GLY A 570 -16.94 31.55 -1.20
N GLU A 571 -16.61 32.51 -2.04
CA GLU A 571 -17.44 32.90 -3.18
C GLU A 571 -17.24 32.06 -4.46
N LYS A 572 -16.30 31.11 -4.43
CA LYS A 572 -15.97 30.27 -5.60
C LYS A 572 -16.43 28.84 -5.37
N SER A 573 -17.14 28.30 -6.33
CA SER A 573 -17.52 26.89 -6.33
C SER A 573 -16.67 26.10 -7.33
N TYR A 574 -16.23 24.92 -6.92
CA TYR A 574 -15.50 24.00 -7.76
C TYR A 574 -16.24 22.66 -7.81
N ARG A 575 -16.31 22.05 -8.97
CA ARG A 575 -16.73 20.66 -9.04
C ARG A 575 -15.62 19.73 -8.54
N VAL A 576 -15.94 18.54 -8.09
CA VAL A 576 -14.96 17.53 -7.63
C VAL A 576 -13.92 17.21 -8.71
N ASN A 577 -14.22 17.54 -9.97
CA ASN A 577 -13.31 17.41 -11.10
C ASN A 577 -12.31 18.58 -11.27
N GLY A 578 -12.21 19.51 -10.31
CA GLY A 578 -11.22 20.60 -10.32
C GLY A 578 -11.51 21.75 -11.29
N ALA A 579 -12.61 21.73 -12.05
CA ALA A 579 -12.96 22.84 -12.94
C ALA A 579 -13.67 23.96 -12.16
N LYS A 580 -13.22 25.20 -12.32
CA LYS A 580 -13.96 26.39 -11.88
C LYS A 580 -15.28 26.48 -12.65
N GLN A 581 -16.37 26.69 -11.96
CA GLN A 581 -17.61 27.16 -12.59
C GLN A 581 -17.55 28.67 -12.83
#